data_ae77a38643d074fbb5d895262a0a1a90
#
_entry.id   ae77a38643d074fbb5d895262a0a1a90
#
_cell.length_a   1.000
_cell.length_b   1.000
_cell.length_c   1.000
_cell.angle_alpha   90.00
_cell.angle_beta   90.00
_cell.angle_gamma   90.00
#
_symmetry.space_group_name_H-M   'P 1'
#
loop_
_entity.id
_entity.type
_entity.pdbx_description
1 polymer ?
#
loop_
_entity_poly.entity_id
_entity_poly.type
_entity_poly.pdbx_seq_one_letter_code
_entity_poly.pdbx_strand_id
1 'polypeptide(L)'
;NDSLTGIASKAKVKFTDLLAVNGFKATSVILPGQVIKLPDAAVVVAVSTNNAPAVVAQVGVSGSTYTVVKNDSLSGIASKAKVSLSSFLAVNGFTKKSVIMPGQIVKLPEGANAAVTTSTPATPSRLQVVLDFARAQIGKPYAFAQAGPTSYDCSGLTLAAFAQVKVSLPHQSLAQSKLGSAVDWRVTGVQAGDLVFTFSTKNQSQISHVGIAISATQWIEAPYTGGVVRISALPSASKIQAVRRVL
;
A
#
# COMPACT_ATOMS: atom_id res chain seq x y z
N ASN A 1 20.70 -6.36 8.40
CA ASN A 1 20.07 -7.66 8.10
C ASN A 1 19.43 -8.19 9.38
N ASP A 2 18.10 -8.16 9.45
CA ASP A 2 17.40 -8.75 10.59
C ASP A 2 17.21 -10.25 10.34
N SER A 3 17.36 -11.05 11.40
CA SER A 3 17.04 -12.48 11.41
C SER A 3 15.83 -12.73 12.32
N LEU A 4 15.12 -13.84 12.13
CA LEU A 4 14.00 -14.21 13.00
C LEU A 4 14.41 -14.31 14.47
N THR A 5 15.61 -14.81 14.75
CA THR A 5 16.19 -14.85 16.11
C THR A 5 16.48 -13.45 16.64
N GLY A 6 17.03 -12.57 15.81
CA GLY A 6 17.29 -11.18 16.17
C GLY A 6 16.00 -10.41 16.45
N ILE A 7 14.94 -10.63 15.66
CA ILE A 7 13.63 -10.03 15.89
C ILE A 7 13.01 -10.53 17.19
N ALA A 8 13.04 -11.83 17.47
CA ALA A 8 12.52 -12.40 18.72
C ALA A 8 13.24 -11.82 19.94
N SER A 9 14.56 -11.69 19.87
CA SER A 9 15.38 -11.10 20.94
C SER A 9 15.05 -9.62 21.16
N LYS A 10 15.00 -8.81 20.07
CA LYS A 10 14.63 -7.38 20.14
C LYS A 10 13.22 -7.17 20.72
N ALA A 11 12.28 -8.04 20.33
CA ALA A 11 10.89 -7.98 20.78
C ALA A 11 10.67 -8.62 22.18
N LYS A 12 11.70 -9.24 22.77
CA LYS A 12 11.63 -9.96 24.06
C LYS A 12 10.54 -11.04 24.07
N VAL A 13 10.35 -11.73 22.94
CA VAL A 13 9.40 -12.84 22.79
C VAL A 13 10.15 -14.15 22.56
N LYS A 14 9.52 -15.28 22.90
CA LYS A 14 10.13 -16.58 22.61
C LYS A 14 10.17 -16.81 21.10
N PHE A 15 11.30 -17.31 20.61
CA PHE A 15 11.50 -17.59 19.19
C PHE A 15 10.45 -18.56 18.62
N THR A 16 10.09 -19.58 19.39
CA THR A 16 9.04 -20.54 19.02
C THR A 16 7.68 -19.90 18.82
N ASP A 17 7.32 -18.94 19.68
CA ASP A 17 6.04 -18.25 19.64
C ASP A 17 5.99 -17.29 18.44
N LEU A 18 7.12 -16.62 18.14
CA LEU A 18 7.27 -15.80 16.95
C LEU A 18 7.07 -16.63 15.67
N LEU A 19 7.66 -17.83 15.61
CA LEU A 19 7.46 -18.74 14.47
C LEU A 19 6.02 -19.18 14.34
N ALA A 20 5.38 -19.57 15.44
CA ALA A 20 4.01 -20.08 15.45
C ALA A 20 3.00 -19.05 14.93
N VAL A 21 3.05 -17.79 15.41
CA VAL A 21 2.08 -16.75 15.01
C VAL A 21 2.25 -16.29 13.55
N ASN A 22 3.40 -16.60 12.93
CA ASN A 22 3.68 -16.27 11.54
C ASN A 22 3.63 -17.49 10.60
N GLY A 23 3.46 -18.69 11.12
CA GLY A 23 3.53 -19.92 10.32
C GLY A 23 4.92 -20.21 9.75
N PHE A 24 5.98 -19.71 10.41
CA PHE A 24 7.36 -19.90 9.97
C PHE A 24 8.00 -21.18 10.54
N LYS A 25 8.97 -21.69 9.83
CA LYS A 25 9.93 -22.71 10.32
C LYS A 25 11.20 -22.01 10.78
N ALA A 26 11.99 -22.67 11.63
CA ALA A 26 13.28 -22.13 12.08
C ALA A 26 14.26 -21.81 10.94
N THR A 27 14.08 -22.46 9.80
CA THR A 27 14.84 -22.27 8.56
C THR A 27 14.22 -21.27 7.58
N SER A 28 13.08 -20.63 7.93
CA SER A 28 12.44 -19.66 7.06
C SER A 28 13.33 -18.44 6.87
N VAL A 29 13.47 -18.02 5.61
CA VAL A 29 14.16 -16.78 5.23
C VAL A 29 13.15 -15.65 5.24
N ILE A 30 13.49 -14.54 5.86
CA ILE A 30 12.69 -13.31 5.86
C ILE A 30 13.31 -12.29 4.91
N LEU A 31 12.46 -11.54 4.23
CA LEU A 31 12.88 -10.54 3.26
C LEU A 31 12.76 -9.13 3.84
N PRO A 32 13.60 -8.18 3.42
CA PRO A 32 13.46 -6.78 3.78
C PRO A 32 12.06 -6.26 3.40
N GLY A 33 11.37 -5.63 4.38
CA GLY A 33 10.01 -5.14 4.22
C GLY A 33 8.92 -6.17 4.52
N GLN A 34 9.25 -7.42 4.84
CA GLN A 34 8.28 -8.41 5.26
C GLN A 34 7.72 -8.08 6.64
N VAL A 35 6.38 -8.08 6.76
CA VAL A 35 5.70 -7.87 8.04
C VAL A 35 5.79 -9.15 8.87
N ILE A 36 6.33 -9.02 10.08
CA ILE A 36 6.44 -10.11 11.05
C ILE A 36 5.47 -9.81 12.21
N LYS A 37 4.51 -10.70 12.43
CA LYS A 37 3.61 -10.61 13.59
C LYS A 37 4.39 -10.97 14.85
N LEU A 38 4.27 -10.14 15.88
CA LEU A 38 4.81 -10.48 17.20
C LEU A 38 3.71 -11.22 17.98
N PRO A 39 4.05 -12.29 18.73
CA PRO A 39 3.09 -12.88 19.66
C PRO A 39 2.69 -11.83 20.69
N ASP A 40 1.41 -11.76 21.04
CA ASP A 40 0.96 -10.92 22.13
C ASP A 40 1.69 -11.33 23.41
N ALA A 41 2.56 -10.45 23.88
CA ALA A 41 3.13 -10.60 25.20
C ALA A 41 1.95 -10.41 26.18
N ALA A 42 1.42 -11.52 26.70
CA ALA A 42 0.50 -11.47 27.79
C ALA A 42 1.17 -10.70 28.93
N VAL A 43 0.73 -9.48 29.14
CA VAL A 43 1.07 -8.73 30.34
C VAL A 43 0.48 -9.52 31.48
N VAL A 44 1.31 -10.26 32.21
CA VAL A 44 0.92 -10.90 33.46
C VAL A 44 0.73 -9.77 34.47
N VAL A 45 -0.46 -9.17 34.46
CA VAL A 45 -0.87 -8.28 35.54
C VAL A 45 -1.13 -9.18 36.75
N ALA A 46 -0.32 -9.03 37.77
CA ALA A 46 -0.56 -9.66 39.07
C ALA A 46 -1.99 -9.31 39.52
N VAL A 47 -2.84 -10.33 39.61
CA VAL A 47 -4.20 -10.21 40.11
C VAL A 47 -4.14 -9.99 41.59
N SER A 48 -4.37 -8.77 42.06
CA SER A 48 -4.87 -8.53 43.41
C SER A 48 -6.38 -8.75 43.40
N THR A 49 -6.80 -9.77 44.10
CA THR A 49 -8.19 -10.15 44.32
C THR A 49 -8.91 -9.04 45.09
N ASN A 50 -9.95 -8.44 44.51
CA ASN A 50 -11.15 -8.03 45.26
C ASN A 50 -12.37 -7.91 44.33
N ASN A 51 -13.40 -8.60 44.76
CA ASN A 51 -14.70 -8.84 44.18
C ASN A 51 -15.46 -7.62 43.64
N ALA A 52 -16.03 -7.76 42.44
CA ALA A 52 -17.45 -7.53 42.09
C ALA A 52 -17.66 -7.59 40.56
N PRO A 53 -18.83 -8.03 40.04
CA PRO A 53 -18.99 -8.30 38.62
C PRO A 53 -19.12 -6.99 37.83
N ALA A 54 -18.12 -6.64 37.07
CA ALA A 54 -18.20 -5.55 36.13
C ALA A 54 -18.52 -6.11 34.74
N VAL A 55 -19.62 -5.61 34.21
CA VAL A 55 -20.09 -5.72 32.84
C VAL A 55 -18.90 -5.63 31.88
N VAL A 56 -18.72 -6.65 31.03
CA VAL A 56 -17.76 -6.63 29.92
C VAL A 56 -18.21 -5.55 28.93
N ALA A 57 -17.74 -4.33 29.13
CA ALA A 57 -17.77 -3.34 28.07
C ALA A 57 -16.81 -3.81 26.99
N GLN A 58 -17.35 -4.22 25.85
CA GLN A 58 -16.58 -4.35 24.63
C GLN A 58 -15.91 -3.00 24.37
N VAL A 59 -14.61 -2.94 24.59
CA VAL A 59 -13.81 -1.78 24.17
C VAL A 59 -13.77 -1.83 22.65
N GLY A 60 -14.72 -1.13 22.03
CA GLY A 60 -14.69 -0.89 20.62
C GLY A 60 -13.42 -0.09 20.29
N VAL A 61 -12.56 -0.68 19.47
CA VAL A 61 -11.38 -0.02 18.92
C VAL A 61 -11.87 1.04 17.92
N SER A 62 -12.34 2.17 18.40
CA SER A 62 -12.62 3.34 17.56
C SER A 62 -11.32 4.09 17.30
N GLY A 63 -10.46 3.53 16.48
CA GLY A 63 -9.32 4.26 15.95
C GLY A 63 -9.84 5.37 15.03
N SER A 64 -9.66 6.63 15.43
CA SER A 64 -9.93 7.79 14.58
C SER A 64 -9.07 7.71 13.33
N THR A 65 -9.60 8.11 12.18
CA THR A 65 -8.87 8.17 10.91
C THR A 65 -8.70 9.62 10.46
N TYR A 66 -7.69 9.87 9.64
CA TYR A 66 -7.43 11.15 9.03
C TYR A 66 -7.25 10.99 7.51
N THR A 67 -7.89 11.84 6.72
CA THR A 67 -7.67 11.88 5.28
C THR A 67 -6.56 12.86 4.96
N VAL A 68 -5.48 12.37 4.40
CA VAL A 68 -4.32 13.17 3.98
C VAL A 68 -4.75 14.23 2.97
N VAL A 69 -4.42 15.49 3.20
CA VAL A 69 -4.67 16.59 2.27
C VAL A 69 -3.37 17.05 1.60
N LYS A 70 -3.50 17.87 0.55
CA LYS A 70 -2.34 18.43 -0.16
C LYS A 70 -1.42 19.15 0.82
N ASN A 71 -0.10 18.93 0.69
CA ASN A 71 0.97 19.45 1.54
C ASN A 71 1.07 18.82 2.95
N ASP A 72 0.31 17.76 3.25
CA ASP A 72 0.52 17.02 4.50
C ASP A 72 1.84 16.23 4.45
N SER A 73 2.43 16.12 5.63
CA SER A 73 3.57 15.22 5.90
C SER A 73 3.24 14.33 7.11
N LEU A 74 3.93 13.21 7.25
CA LEU A 74 3.74 12.30 8.40
C LEU A 74 3.90 13.03 9.74
N SER A 75 4.92 13.88 9.86
CA SER A 75 5.14 14.69 11.06
C SER A 75 4.08 15.78 11.23
N GLY A 76 3.62 16.39 10.14
CA GLY A 76 2.57 17.40 10.15
C GLY A 76 1.25 16.81 10.64
N ILE A 77 0.85 15.64 10.17
CA ILE A 77 -0.37 14.95 10.61
C ILE A 77 -0.27 14.56 12.09
N ALA A 78 0.86 13.98 12.51
CA ALA A 78 1.07 13.62 13.92
C ALA A 78 0.98 14.84 14.83
N SER A 79 1.57 15.96 14.43
CA SER A 79 1.50 17.25 15.16
C SER A 79 0.07 17.81 15.22
N LYS A 80 -0.65 17.84 14.08
CA LYS A 80 -2.07 18.26 14.03
C LYS A 80 -2.93 17.40 14.96
N ALA A 81 -2.72 16.08 14.95
CA ALA A 81 -3.45 15.13 15.79
C ALA A 81 -3.00 15.15 17.26
N LYS A 82 -1.96 15.90 17.62
CA LYS A 82 -1.33 15.94 18.96
C LYS A 82 -0.90 14.55 19.44
N VAL A 83 -0.41 13.70 18.54
CA VAL A 83 0.14 12.38 18.85
C VAL A 83 1.62 12.34 18.52
N SER A 84 2.35 11.39 19.12
CA SER A 84 3.76 11.22 18.76
C SER A 84 3.89 10.68 17.33
N LEU A 85 4.89 11.15 16.59
CA LEU A 85 5.17 10.62 15.25
C LEU A 85 5.42 9.11 15.28
N SER A 86 6.09 8.59 16.31
CA SER A 86 6.35 7.17 16.48
C SER A 86 5.08 6.34 16.60
N SER A 87 4.11 6.78 17.43
CA SER A 87 2.82 6.11 17.58
C SER A 87 2.01 6.16 16.28
N PHE A 88 2.02 7.34 15.60
CA PHE A 88 1.33 7.49 14.31
C PHE A 88 1.91 6.56 13.23
N LEU A 89 3.22 6.45 13.14
CA LEU A 89 3.88 5.55 12.20
C LEU A 89 3.55 4.09 12.52
N ALA A 90 3.59 3.72 13.80
CA ALA A 90 3.35 2.34 14.25
C ALA A 90 1.96 1.82 13.90
N VAL A 91 0.89 2.60 14.15
CA VAL A 91 -0.50 2.18 13.88
C VAL A 91 -0.80 2.08 12.38
N ASN A 92 0.03 2.70 11.52
CA ASN A 92 -0.10 2.65 10.07
C ASN A 92 0.91 1.71 9.39
N GLY A 93 1.85 1.13 10.13
CA GLY A 93 2.95 0.35 9.56
C GLY A 93 3.91 1.20 8.70
N PHE A 94 4.00 2.51 8.98
CA PHE A 94 4.86 3.43 8.23
C PHE A 94 6.26 3.53 8.83
N THR A 95 7.20 3.95 8.00
CA THR A 95 8.53 4.41 8.39
C THR A 95 8.62 5.92 8.23
N LYS A 96 9.65 6.57 8.77
CA LYS A 96 9.90 8.01 8.55
C LYS A 96 10.08 8.38 7.07
N LYS A 97 10.39 7.39 6.21
CA LYS A 97 10.56 7.57 4.75
C LYS A 97 9.32 7.19 3.95
N SER A 98 8.24 6.75 4.60
CA SER A 98 6.99 6.44 3.90
C SER A 98 6.40 7.69 3.27
N VAL A 99 5.94 7.57 2.03
CA VAL A 99 5.26 8.63 1.30
C VAL A 99 3.77 8.49 1.54
N ILE A 100 3.11 9.58 1.89
CA ILE A 100 1.65 9.69 2.01
C ILE A 100 1.13 10.58 0.89
N MET A 101 -0.13 10.38 0.51
CA MET A 101 -0.72 11.04 -0.64
C MET A 101 -2.04 11.70 -0.27
N PRO A 102 -2.38 12.86 -0.87
CA PRO A 102 -3.70 13.46 -0.72
C PRO A 102 -4.81 12.45 -1.04
N GLY A 103 -5.82 12.38 -0.16
CA GLY A 103 -6.91 11.41 -0.24
C GLY A 103 -6.62 10.07 0.44
N GLN A 104 -5.39 9.78 0.84
CA GLN A 104 -5.06 8.58 1.60
C GLN A 104 -5.66 8.66 3.00
N ILE A 105 -6.32 7.56 3.44
CA ILE A 105 -6.82 7.46 4.81
C ILE A 105 -5.73 6.84 5.68
N VAL A 106 -5.38 7.52 6.76
CA VAL A 106 -4.41 7.03 7.76
C VAL A 106 -5.07 6.91 9.12
N LYS A 107 -4.66 5.92 9.90
CA LYS A 107 -5.15 5.69 11.26
C LYS A 107 -4.46 6.66 12.22
N LEU A 108 -5.21 7.21 13.15
CA LEU A 108 -4.66 7.99 14.25
C LEU A 108 -4.60 7.11 15.52
N PRO A 109 -3.53 7.21 16.32
CA PRO A 109 -3.44 6.53 17.61
C PRO A 109 -4.55 6.98 18.56
N GLU A 110 -4.84 6.18 19.58
CA GLU A 110 -5.74 6.58 20.67
C GLU A 110 -5.23 7.86 21.35
N GLY A 111 -6.17 8.71 21.77
CA GLY A 111 -5.84 10.02 22.35
C GLY A 111 -5.53 11.12 21.32
N ALA A 112 -5.68 10.84 20.02
CA ALA A 112 -5.60 11.88 19.02
C ALA A 112 -6.69 12.94 19.22
N ASN A 113 -6.33 14.22 18.98
CA ASN A 113 -7.27 15.33 19.12
C ASN A 113 -8.45 15.15 18.16
N ALA A 114 -9.66 15.04 18.71
CA ALA A 114 -10.89 14.88 17.94
C ALA A 114 -11.17 16.01 16.92
N ALA A 115 -10.56 17.18 17.09
CA ALA A 115 -10.68 18.28 16.14
C ALA A 115 -10.00 18.00 14.78
N VAL A 116 -9.14 16.98 14.69
CA VAL A 116 -8.47 16.53 13.45
C VAL A 116 -9.26 15.42 12.76
N THR A 117 -10.22 14.81 13.48
CA THR A 117 -11.00 13.65 13.03
C THR A 117 -12.23 14.02 12.19
N THR A 118 -12.40 15.28 11.78
CA THR A 118 -13.54 15.67 10.98
C THR A 118 -13.38 15.27 9.52
N SER A 119 -13.45 13.98 9.28
CA SER A 119 -14.15 13.46 8.12
C SER A 119 -14.88 12.19 8.55
N THR A 120 -16.22 12.25 8.60
CA THR A 120 -17.09 11.13 8.26
C THR A 120 -16.30 10.19 7.34
N PRO A 121 -16.34 8.84 7.46
CA PRO A 121 -15.69 7.97 6.50
C PRO A 121 -16.15 8.40 5.11
N ALA A 122 -15.38 9.28 4.50
CA ALA A 122 -15.63 9.71 3.14
C ALA A 122 -15.53 8.42 2.32
N THR A 123 -16.57 8.13 1.55
CA THR A 123 -16.52 7.08 0.53
C THR A 123 -15.16 7.22 -0.17
N PRO A 124 -14.31 6.18 -0.18
CA PRO A 124 -12.97 6.30 -0.74
C PRO A 124 -13.07 6.85 -2.15
N SER A 125 -12.22 7.81 -2.49
CA SER A 125 -12.21 8.37 -3.84
C SER A 125 -11.97 7.24 -4.84
N ARG A 126 -12.49 7.37 -6.07
CA ARG A 126 -12.26 6.37 -7.13
C ARG A 126 -10.76 6.08 -7.29
N LEU A 127 -9.92 7.10 -7.21
CA LEU A 127 -8.47 6.95 -7.23
C LEU A 127 -7.97 6.08 -6.07
N GLN A 128 -8.44 6.33 -4.85
CA GLN A 128 -8.03 5.55 -3.68
C GLN A 128 -8.39 4.07 -3.84
N VAL A 129 -9.62 3.77 -4.31
CA VAL A 129 -10.07 2.39 -4.56
C VAL A 129 -9.16 1.68 -5.56
N VAL A 130 -8.80 2.33 -6.67
CA VAL A 130 -7.88 1.78 -7.69
C VAL A 130 -6.51 1.48 -7.09
N LEU A 131 -5.94 2.44 -6.36
CA LEU A 131 -4.60 2.29 -5.79
C LEU A 131 -4.55 1.25 -4.68
N ASP A 132 -5.57 1.17 -3.84
CA ASP A 132 -5.63 0.18 -2.76
C ASP A 132 -5.79 -1.23 -3.32
N PHE A 133 -6.63 -1.40 -4.35
CA PHE A 133 -6.72 -2.67 -5.07
C PHE A 133 -5.36 -3.07 -5.64
N ALA A 134 -4.70 -2.18 -6.38
CA ALA A 134 -3.40 -2.48 -7.00
C ALA A 134 -2.34 -2.85 -5.95
N ARG A 135 -2.28 -2.12 -4.83
CA ARG A 135 -1.38 -2.43 -3.69
C ARG A 135 -1.65 -3.80 -3.09
N ALA A 136 -2.92 -4.20 -2.97
CA ALA A 136 -3.30 -5.52 -2.45
C ALA A 136 -2.84 -6.68 -3.35
N GLN A 137 -2.43 -6.41 -4.60
CA GLN A 137 -1.91 -7.43 -5.51
C GLN A 137 -0.38 -7.61 -5.42
N ILE A 138 0.32 -6.75 -4.67
CA ILE A 138 1.79 -6.82 -4.54
C ILE A 138 2.22 -8.21 -4.06
N GLY A 139 3.26 -8.75 -4.70
CA GLY A 139 3.78 -10.10 -4.45
C GLY A 139 3.12 -11.21 -5.28
N LYS A 140 1.98 -10.95 -5.94
CA LYS A 140 1.37 -11.96 -6.82
C LYS A 140 2.19 -12.15 -8.09
N PRO A 141 2.30 -13.39 -8.60
CA PRO A 141 3.14 -13.68 -9.75
C PRO A 141 2.62 -13.02 -11.03
N TYR A 142 3.55 -12.66 -11.90
CA TYR A 142 3.23 -12.34 -13.28
C TYR A 142 2.84 -13.60 -14.05
N ALA A 143 1.74 -13.54 -14.78
CA ALA A 143 1.40 -14.55 -15.77
C ALA A 143 0.75 -13.88 -16.99
N PHE A 144 1.24 -14.18 -18.19
CA PHE A 144 0.74 -13.61 -19.45
C PHE A 144 -0.75 -13.89 -19.63
N ALA A 145 -1.49 -12.90 -20.12
CA ALA A 145 -2.95 -12.94 -20.34
C ALA A 145 -3.76 -13.21 -19.05
N GLN A 146 -3.23 -12.90 -17.87
CA GLN A 146 -3.95 -13.03 -16.60
C GLN A 146 -4.33 -11.65 -16.02
N ALA A 147 -5.57 -11.56 -15.51
CA ALA A 147 -6.13 -10.36 -14.87
C ALA A 147 -6.62 -10.64 -13.43
N GLY A 148 -6.02 -11.63 -12.76
CA GLY A 148 -6.31 -12.00 -11.39
C GLY A 148 -7.24 -13.23 -11.26
N PRO A 149 -7.60 -13.60 -10.03
CA PRO A 149 -7.15 -13.00 -8.76
C PRO A 149 -5.77 -13.47 -8.28
N THR A 150 -5.22 -14.57 -8.84
CA THR A 150 -3.98 -15.21 -8.36
C THR A 150 -2.72 -14.69 -9.03
N SER A 151 -2.83 -14.21 -10.26
CA SER A 151 -1.72 -13.71 -11.07
C SER A 151 -2.20 -12.63 -12.04
N TYR A 152 -1.27 -11.81 -12.51
CA TYR A 152 -1.57 -10.69 -13.41
C TYR A 152 -0.48 -10.53 -14.47
N ASP A 153 -0.86 -10.12 -15.69
CA ASP A 153 0.06 -9.41 -16.56
C ASP A 153 -0.09 -7.88 -16.37
N CYS A 154 0.69 -7.09 -17.10
CA CYS A 154 0.74 -5.64 -16.93
C CYS A 154 -0.63 -4.97 -17.19
N SER A 155 -1.29 -5.29 -18.29
CA SER A 155 -2.59 -4.75 -18.68
C SER A 155 -3.75 -5.39 -17.91
N GLY A 156 -3.59 -6.62 -17.44
CA GLY A 156 -4.57 -7.29 -16.59
C GLY A 156 -4.61 -6.71 -15.18
N LEU A 157 -3.47 -6.29 -14.62
CA LEU A 157 -3.44 -5.59 -13.35
C LEU A 157 -4.17 -4.25 -13.43
N THR A 158 -3.91 -3.45 -14.46
CA THR A 158 -4.57 -2.16 -14.66
C THR A 158 -6.07 -2.34 -14.92
N LEU A 159 -6.46 -3.30 -15.78
CA LEU A 159 -7.86 -3.66 -16.03
C LEU A 159 -8.58 -3.99 -14.72
N ALA A 160 -8.03 -4.90 -13.92
CA ALA A 160 -8.64 -5.34 -12.67
C ALA A 160 -8.76 -4.20 -11.64
N ALA A 161 -7.76 -3.33 -11.55
CA ALA A 161 -7.76 -2.20 -10.63
C ALA A 161 -8.82 -1.15 -11.00
N PHE A 162 -8.92 -0.79 -12.26
CA PHE A 162 -9.89 0.21 -12.73
C PHE A 162 -11.31 -0.33 -12.78
N ALA A 163 -11.51 -1.63 -12.95
CA ALA A 163 -12.82 -2.28 -12.86
C ALA A 163 -13.48 -2.07 -11.48
N GLN A 164 -12.70 -1.90 -10.40
CA GLN A 164 -13.21 -1.62 -9.06
C GLN A 164 -14.03 -0.33 -8.99
N VAL A 165 -13.77 0.60 -9.90
CA VAL A 165 -14.48 1.88 -10.01
C VAL A 165 -15.32 1.99 -11.29
N LYS A 166 -15.69 0.85 -11.89
CA LYS A 166 -16.52 0.76 -13.11
C LYS A 166 -15.90 1.44 -14.33
N VAL A 167 -14.57 1.50 -14.40
CA VAL A 167 -13.84 1.89 -15.61
C VAL A 167 -13.39 0.62 -16.33
N SER A 168 -13.91 0.40 -17.53
CA SER A 168 -13.55 -0.75 -18.37
C SER A 168 -12.31 -0.42 -19.19
N LEU A 169 -11.28 -1.24 -19.05
CA LEU A 169 -10.06 -1.17 -19.85
C LEU A 169 -9.91 -2.47 -20.67
N PRO A 170 -9.44 -2.40 -21.94
CA PRO A 170 -9.12 -3.60 -22.70
C PRO A 170 -7.90 -4.33 -22.08
N HIS A 171 -7.84 -5.65 -22.21
CA HIS A 171 -6.71 -6.44 -21.73
C HIS A 171 -5.53 -6.41 -22.74
N GLN A 172 -5.06 -5.19 -23.05
CA GLN A 172 -3.94 -4.96 -23.97
C GLN A 172 -3.36 -3.56 -23.73
N SER A 173 -2.06 -3.45 -23.42
CA SER A 173 -1.40 -2.18 -23.10
C SER A 173 -1.50 -1.13 -24.22
N LEU A 174 -1.29 -1.54 -25.49
CA LEU A 174 -1.41 -0.64 -26.64
C LEU A 174 -2.83 -0.10 -26.80
N ALA A 175 -3.86 -0.91 -26.58
CA ALA A 175 -5.24 -0.45 -26.63
C ALA A 175 -5.57 0.50 -25.46
N GLN A 176 -5.08 0.20 -24.25
CA GLN A 176 -5.23 1.09 -23.10
C GLN A 176 -4.58 2.45 -23.32
N SER A 177 -3.46 2.51 -24.04
CA SER A 177 -2.73 3.76 -24.30
C SER A 177 -3.51 4.74 -25.19
N LYS A 178 -4.62 4.32 -25.77
CA LYS A 178 -5.50 5.15 -26.61
C LYS A 178 -6.71 5.68 -25.85
N LEU A 179 -6.91 5.27 -24.59
CA LEU A 179 -8.06 5.63 -23.78
C LEU A 179 -7.78 6.83 -22.87
N GLY A 180 -8.86 7.49 -22.44
CA GLY A 180 -8.78 8.64 -21.54
C GLY A 180 -8.10 9.85 -22.14
N SER A 181 -7.75 10.81 -21.29
CA SER A 181 -7.07 12.04 -21.68
C SER A 181 -5.56 11.82 -21.79
N ALA A 182 -4.95 12.31 -22.86
CA ALA A 182 -3.49 12.35 -22.98
C ALA A 182 -2.93 13.34 -21.94
N VAL A 183 -1.89 12.92 -21.23
CA VAL A 183 -1.18 13.76 -20.27
C VAL A 183 0.13 14.22 -20.88
N ASP A 184 0.34 15.53 -20.95
CA ASP A 184 1.67 16.06 -21.24
C ASP A 184 2.54 15.99 -19.98
N TRP A 185 2.99 14.78 -19.68
CA TRP A 185 3.71 14.46 -18.46
C TRP A 185 5.08 15.13 -18.34
N ARG A 186 5.62 15.62 -19.46
CA ARG A 186 6.89 16.39 -19.47
C ARG A 186 6.69 17.80 -18.91
N VAL A 187 5.50 18.33 -19.04
CA VAL A 187 5.12 19.66 -18.54
C VAL A 187 4.42 19.57 -17.18
N THR A 188 3.42 18.70 -17.06
CA THR A 188 2.54 18.62 -15.87
C THR A 188 3.00 17.61 -14.83
N GLY A 189 3.97 16.75 -15.16
CA GLY A 189 4.37 15.61 -14.36
C GLY A 189 3.35 14.46 -14.41
N VAL A 190 3.78 13.28 -14.03
CA VAL A 190 2.93 12.12 -13.80
C VAL A 190 2.26 12.26 -12.45
N GLN A 191 0.98 11.91 -12.37
CA GLN A 191 0.19 11.95 -11.13
C GLN A 191 -0.28 10.54 -10.74
N ALA A 192 -0.60 10.37 -9.46
CA ALA A 192 -1.18 9.12 -8.99
C ALA A 192 -2.48 8.79 -9.74
N GLY A 193 -2.64 7.53 -10.16
CA GLY A 193 -3.74 7.05 -10.97
C GLY A 193 -3.52 7.15 -12.49
N ASP A 194 -2.48 7.85 -12.93
CA ASP A 194 -2.13 7.87 -14.35
C ASP A 194 -1.64 6.48 -14.79
N LEU A 195 -2.07 6.05 -15.97
CA LEU A 195 -1.51 4.91 -16.66
C LEU A 195 -0.25 5.35 -17.42
N VAL A 196 0.87 4.71 -17.09
CA VAL A 196 2.18 5.00 -17.71
C VAL A 196 2.54 3.86 -18.63
N PHE A 197 2.82 4.18 -19.89
CA PHE A 197 3.09 3.21 -20.95
C PHE A 197 4.53 3.27 -21.42
N THR A 198 5.13 2.08 -21.57
CA THR A 198 6.51 1.94 -22.08
C THR A 198 6.57 0.92 -23.20
N PHE A 199 7.67 0.91 -23.92
CA PHE A 199 7.98 -0.12 -24.90
C PHE A 199 8.88 -1.22 -24.32
N SER A 200 8.91 -2.38 -24.97
CA SER A 200 9.86 -3.44 -24.60
C SER A 200 11.26 -3.09 -25.15
N THR A 201 12.27 -3.67 -24.51
CA THR A 201 13.65 -3.54 -24.97
C THR A 201 13.88 -4.13 -26.38
N LYS A 202 12.98 -5.03 -26.83
CA LYS A 202 13.10 -5.70 -28.14
C LYS A 202 12.48 -4.89 -29.28
N ASN A 203 11.47 -4.05 -29.00
CA ASN A 203 10.83 -3.21 -30.01
C ASN A 203 10.48 -1.86 -29.39
N GLN A 204 11.34 -0.88 -29.62
CA GLN A 204 11.21 0.47 -29.05
C GLN A 204 10.17 1.35 -29.76
N SER A 205 9.57 0.88 -30.83
CA SER A 205 8.55 1.62 -31.57
C SER A 205 7.12 1.29 -31.12
N GLN A 206 6.93 0.23 -30.29
CA GLN A 206 5.59 -0.24 -29.94
C GLN A 206 5.43 -0.37 -28.41
N ILE A 207 4.36 0.24 -27.88
CA ILE A 207 3.94 0.07 -26.50
C ILE A 207 3.68 -1.40 -26.24
N SER A 208 4.32 -1.93 -25.19
CA SER A 208 4.20 -3.34 -24.79
C SER A 208 4.03 -3.53 -23.28
N HIS A 209 4.09 -2.45 -22.50
CA HIS A 209 3.98 -2.51 -21.06
C HIS A 209 3.21 -1.31 -20.49
N VAL A 210 2.56 -1.51 -19.35
CA VAL A 210 1.79 -0.50 -18.64
C VAL A 210 1.86 -0.73 -17.13
N GLY A 211 1.83 0.36 -16.37
CA GLY A 211 1.65 0.34 -14.93
C GLY A 211 0.83 1.53 -14.45
N ILE A 212 0.45 1.52 -13.18
CA ILE A 212 -0.33 2.56 -12.52
C ILE A 212 0.61 3.43 -11.70
N ALA A 213 0.73 4.70 -12.01
CA ALA A 213 1.48 5.64 -11.17
C ALA A 213 0.84 5.75 -9.77
N ILE A 214 1.66 5.70 -8.74
CA ILE A 214 1.23 5.92 -7.35
C ILE A 214 1.75 7.25 -6.79
N SER A 215 2.69 7.85 -7.51
CA SER A 215 3.24 9.20 -7.24
C SER A 215 3.93 9.72 -8.49
N ALA A 216 4.54 10.90 -8.39
CA ALA A 216 5.36 11.47 -9.46
C ALA A 216 6.66 10.67 -9.73
N THR A 217 7.01 9.70 -8.89
CA THR A 217 8.29 8.98 -8.97
C THR A 217 8.18 7.46 -8.89
N GLN A 218 6.99 6.94 -8.61
CA GLN A 218 6.77 5.50 -8.41
C GLN A 218 5.49 5.02 -9.09
N TRP A 219 5.49 3.76 -9.50
CA TRP A 219 4.34 3.06 -10.05
C TRP A 219 4.20 1.64 -9.51
N ILE A 220 3.02 1.05 -9.67
CA ILE A 220 2.77 -0.39 -9.46
C ILE A 220 2.69 -1.04 -10.83
N GLU A 221 3.41 -2.14 -11.00
CA GLU A 221 3.49 -2.89 -12.25
C GLU A 221 3.51 -4.42 -12.02
N ALA A 222 3.00 -5.17 -12.99
CA ALA A 222 3.29 -6.60 -13.16
C ALA A 222 4.32 -6.71 -14.31
N PRO A 223 5.63 -6.91 -14.02
CA PRO A 223 6.69 -6.54 -14.95
C PRO A 223 6.90 -7.53 -16.12
N TYR A 224 7.09 -8.80 -15.84
CA TYR A 224 7.45 -9.83 -16.81
C TYR A 224 7.36 -11.23 -16.20
N THR A 225 7.40 -12.26 -17.05
CA THR A 225 7.40 -13.67 -16.65
C THR A 225 8.53 -13.97 -15.64
N GLY A 226 8.18 -14.59 -14.52
CA GLY A 226 9.08 -14.86 -13.40
C GLY A 226 9.18 -13.71 -12.40
N GLY A 227 8.60 -12.54 -12.69
CA GLY A 227 8.45 -11.44 -11.75
C GLY A 227 7.14 -11.50 -10.96
N VAL A 228 6.98 -10.54 -10.06
CA VAL A 228 5.77 -10.35 -9.25
C VAL A 228 5.26 -8.93 -9.37
N VAL A 229 3.99 -8.71 -9.09
CA VAL A 229 3.43 -7.36 -8.91
C VAL A 229 4.24 -6.63 -7.84
N ARG A 230 4.68 -5.41 -8.16
CA ARG A 230 5.58 -4.65 -7.28
C ARG A 230 5.42 -3.15 -7.44
N ILE A 231 5.91 -2.42 -6.46
CA ILE A 231 6.21 -0.98 -6.60
C ILE A 231 7.63 -0.85 -7.10
N SER A 232 7.84 -0.02 -8.10
CA SER A 232 9.16 0.37 -8.63
C SER A 232 9.22 1.86 -8.92
N ALA A 233 10.42 2.37 -9.16
CA ALA A 233 10.59 3.73 -9.65
C ALA A 233 9.91 3.87 -11.02
N LEU A 234 9.34 5.05 -11.30
CA LEU A 234 8.85 5.35 -12.65
C LEU A 234 9.97 5.14 -13.68
N PRO A 235 9.64 4.65 -14.88
CA PRO A 235 10.61 4.56 -15.96
C PRO A 235 11.24 5.92 -16.26
N SER A 236 12.47 5.89 -16.75
CA SER A 236 13.12 7.13 -17.24
C SER A 236 12.29 7.77 -18.36
N ALA A 237 12.41 9.09 -18.48
CA ALA A 237 11.70 9.87 -19.48
C ALA A 237 11.83 9.34 -20.91
N SER A 238 12.99 8.77 -21.25
CA SER A 238 13.25 8.17 -22.57
C SER A 238 12.47 6.87 -22.84
N LYS A 239 12.03 6.17 -21.77
CA LYS A 239 11.25 4.93 -21.90
C LYS A 239 9.74 5.15 -21.89
N ILE A 240 9.27 6.28 -21.38
CA ILE A 240 7.82 6.59 -21.35
C ILE A 240 7.37 6.99 -22.76
N GLN A 241 6.40 6.27 -23.30
CA GLN A 241 5.81 6.50 -24.62
C GLN A 241 4.51 7.28 -24.56
N ALA A 242 3.73 7.04 -23.53
CA ALA A 242 2.46 7.72 -23.30
C ALA A 242 2.13 7.73 -21.81
N VAL A 243 1.35 8.72 -21.40
CA VAL A 243 0.68 8.76 -20.10
C VAL A 243 -0.79 9.09 -20.36
N ARG A 244 -1.68 8.35 -19.70
CA ARG A 244 -3.14 8.51 -19.83
C ARG A 244 -3.81 8.67 -18.50
N ARG A 245 -4.75 9.58 -18.41
CA ARG A 245 -5.65 9.77 -17.28
C ARG A 245 -7.04 9.28 -17.66
N VAL A 246 -7.56 8.31 -16.89
CA VAL A 246 -8.84 7.62 -17.17
C VAL A 246 -9.85 7.76 -16.03
N LEU A 247 -9.47 8.50 -14.94
CA LEU A 247 -10.37 8.87 -13.83
C LEU A 247 -10.83 10.31 -13.93
#